data_c5fe4d6455f91c7094473bcca3b18992
#
_entry.id   c5fe4d6455f91c7094473bcca3b18992
#
_cell.length_a   1.000
_cell.length_b   1.000
_cell.length_c   1.000
_cell.angle_alpha   90.00
_cell.angle_beta   90.00
_cell.angle_gamma   90.00
#
_symmetry.space_group_name_H-M   'P 1'
#
loop_
_entity.id
_entity.type
_entity.pdbx_description
1 polymer ?
#
loop_
_entity_poly.entity_id
_entity_poly.type
_entity_poly.pdbx_seq_one_letter_code
_entity_poly.pdbx_strand_id
1 'polypeptide(L)'
;PLPDGFSYVHYNTYEELEKMVTDKTAAVMLEPIQGEGGVHTPEDDYLKKVRAICDKHNALLIFDEIQTGIGRSGAFFAYDKYGVKPDVVTLAKGLAGGVPIGAFVVTNKVAKAFQAGDHGTTFGGNPLACAAANVVLDTIADEAFLREVQSVGGYFKESLRGLQEKYPAHIREVRGTGLILGMEMQKSEDAAQIARLCLECGVIINCTAGNVLRFIPPLIFTKNEVDELIHVLDHCILDICDRGGL
;
A
#
# COMPACT_ATOMS: atom_id res chain seq x y z
N PRO A 1 20.88 15.90 4.43
CA PRO A 1 21.04 15.34 5.78
C PRO A 1 19.64 14.99 6.32
N LEU A 2 19.53 13.87 7.00
CA LEU A 2 18.34 13.49 7.75
C LEU A 2 18.43 14.04 9.17
N PRO A 3 17.29 14.34 9.83
CA PRO A 3 17.32 14.78 11.23
C PRO A 3 17.87 13.67 12.13
N ASP A 4 18.58 14.06 13.19
CA ASP A 4 19.07 13.11 14.19
C ASP A 4 17.91 12.40 14.91
N GLY A 5 18.16 11.19 15.39
CA GLY A 5 17.18 10.40 16.14
C GLY A 5 16.31 9.48 15.26
N PHE A 6 16.50 9.46 13.93
CA PHE A 6 15.87 8.51 13.03
C PHE A 6 16.87 7.47 12.54
N SER A 7 16.46 6.21 12.58
CA SER A 7 17.22 5.07 12.05
C SER A 7 16.33 4.26 11.13
N TYR A 8 16.93 3.61 10.14
CA TYR A 8 16.21 2.83 9.15
C TYR A 8 16.68 1.37 9.17
N VAL A 9 15.74 0.46 8.96
CA VAL A 9 15.98 -0.98 8.81
C VAL A 9 15.31 -1.47 7.55
N HIS A 10 15.80 -2.56 6.97
CA HIS A 10 15.16 -3.17 5.82
C HIS A 10 13.83 -3.80 6.21
N TYR A 11 12.83 -3.61 5.36
CA TYR A 11 11.52 -4.22 5.55
C TYR A 11 11.62 -5.76 5.50
N ASN A 12 10.83 -6.46 6.32
CA ASN A 12 10.91 -7.92 6.51
C ASN A 12 12.22 -8.44 7.15
N THR A 13 13.11 -7.56 7.62
CA THR A 13 14.36 -7.98 8.29
C THR A 13 14.26 -7.74 9.79
N TYR A 14 13.60 -8.68 10.49
CA TYR A 14 13.34 -8.56 11.93
C TYR A 14 14.63 -8.46 12.76
N GLU A 15 15.68 -9.18 12.37
CA GLU A 15 16.97 -9.19 13.08
C GLU A 15 17.65 -7.81 13.10
N GLU A 16 17.46 -7.00 12.07
CA GLU A 16 17.93 -5.61 12.06
C GLU A 16 17.11 -4.76 13.04
N LEU A 17 15.77 -4.91 12.98
CA LEU A 17 14.87 -4.20 13.89
C LEU A 17 15.16 -4.53 15.35
N GLU A 18 15.34 -5.81 15.68
CA GLU A 18 15.64 -6.27 17.04
C GLU A 18 16.92 -5.67 17.61
N LYS A 19 17.94 -5.47 16.77
CA LYS A 19 19.20 -4.80 17.17
C LYS A 19 19.06 -3.29 17.37
N MET A 20 18.14 -2.68 16.63
CA MET A 20 17.98 -1.21 16.63
C MET A 20 17.02 -0.72 17.69
N VAL A 21 15.98 -1.48 18.04
CA VAL A 21 14.98 -1.11 19.05
C VAL A 21 15.55 -1.29 20.45
N THR A 22 15.50 -0.25 21.24
CA THR A 22 16.00 -0.21 22.63
C THR A 22 15.00 0.52 23.52
N ASP A 23 15.23 0.54 24.82
CA ASP A 23 14.42 1.31 25.80
C ASP A 23 14.44 2.84 25.55
N LYS A 24 15.31 3.32 24.63
CA LYS A 24 15.34 4.73 24.19
C LYS A 24 14.52 4.95 22.92
N THR A 25 14.00 3.90 22.29
CA THR A 25 13.20 4.01 21.08
C THR A 25 11.80 4.52 21.42
N ALA A 26 11.44 5.68 20.88
CA ALA A 26 10.12 6.27 21.09
C ALA A 26 9.03 5.53 20.28
N ALA A 27 9.33 5.19 19.02
CA ALA A 27 8.38 4.55 18.12
C ALA A 27 9.07 3.75 17.00
N VAL A 28 8.37 2.75 16.48
CA VAL A 28 8.65 2.11 15.20
C VAL A 28 7.52 2.49 14.24
N MET A 29 7.87 3.06 13.09
CA MET A 29 6.91 3.48 12.06
C MET A 29 7.16 2.72 10.76
N LEU A 30 6.11 2.14 10.20
CA LEU A 30 6.17 1.42 8.92
C LEU A 30 4.80 1.38 8.23
N GLU A 31 4.82 1.17 6.92
CA GLU A 31 3.62 0.78 6.16
C GLU A 31 3.34 -0.72 6.39
N PRO A 32 2.09 -1.16 6.62
CA PRO A 32 1.75 -2.59 6.66
C PRO A 32 2.02 -3.31 5.33
N ILE A 33 1.91 -2.60 4.22
CA ILE A 33 2.34 -3.00 2.88
C ILE A 33 3.02 -1.77 2.30
N GLN A 34 4.28 -1.88 1.89
CA GLN A 34 4.97 -0.75 1.28
C GLN A 34 4.37 -0.43 -0.09
N GLY A 35 3.87 0.78 -0.28
CA GLY A 35 3.26 1.21 -1.53
C GLY A 35 4.27 1.69 -2.56
N GLU A 36 4.88 2.85 -2.32
CA GLU A 36 5.87 3.46 -3.23
C GLU A 36 7.17 2.65 -3.32
N GLY A 37 7.49 1.91 -2.27
CA GLY A 37 8.67 1.04 -2.21
C GLY A 37 8.60 -0.21 -3.10
N GLY A 38 7.48 -0.46 -3.82
CA GLY A 38 7.36 -1.58 -4.76
C GLY A 38 6.35 -2.64 -4.35
N VAL A 39 5.33 -2.28 -3.58
CA VAL A 39 4.24 -3.18 -3.12
C VAL A 39 4.79 -4.40 -2.36
N HIS A 40 5.71 -4.16 -1.42
CA HIS A 40 6.21 -5.24 -0.57
C HIS A 40 5.21 -5.56 0.54
N THR A 41 4.77 -6.82 0.58
CA THR A 41 3.92 -7.36 1.64
C THR A 41 4.76 -7.88 2.79
N PRO A 42 4.27 -7.81 4.04
CA PRO A 42 4.99 -8.41 5.17
C PRO A 42 4.97 -9.93 5.05
N GLU A 43 6.03 -10.57 5.52
CA GLU A 43 6.03 -12.00 5.80
C GLU A 43 5.03 -12.33 6.91
N ASP A 44 4.56 -13.58 6.99
CA ASP A 44 3.39 -14.00 7.79
C ASP A 44 3.41 -13.53 9.24
N ASP A 45 4.57 -13.48 9.90
CA ASP A 45 4.70 -13.12 11.31
C ASP A 45 5.45 -11.80 11.57
N TYR A 46 5.95 -11.14 10.51
CA TYR A 46 6.79 -9.96 10.63
C TYR A 46 6.12 -8.85 11.46
N LEU A 47 4.90 -8.45 11.12
CA LEU A 47 4.19 -7.38 11.85
C LEU A 47 3.88 -7.77 13.31
N LYS A 48 3.66 -9.06 13.59
CA LYS A 48 3.48 -9.56 14.96
C LYS A 48 4.77 -9.44 15.77
N LYS A 49 5.91 -9.76 15.15
CA LYS A 49 7.23 -9.58 15.75
C LYS A 49 7.55 -8.11 16.00
N VAL A 50 7.20 -7.23 15.04
CA VAL A 50 7.33 -5.77 15.21
C VAL A 50 6.50 -5.29 16.40
N ARG A 51 5.24 -5.75 16.55
CA ARG A 51 4.41 -5.40 17.71
C ARG A 51 5.04 -5.88 19.02
N ALA A 52 5.51 -7.13 19.04
CA ALA A 52 6.12 -7.72 20.24
C ALA A 52 7.38 -6.97 20.70
N ILE A 53 8.25 -6.56 19.76
CA ILE A 53 9.46 -5.78 20.13
C ILE A 53 9.10 -4.38 20.62
N CYS A 54 8.10 -3.73 20.04
CA CYS A 54 7.58 -2.44 20.51
C CYS A 54 7.05 -2.58 21.96
N ASP A 55 6.26 -3.61 22.22
CA ASP A 55 5.71 -3.87 23.57
C ASP A 55 6.81 -4.13 24.59
N LYS A 56 7.82 -4.93 24.23
CA LYS A 56 8.98 -5.26 25.07
C LYS A 56 9.75 -4.01 25.55
N HIS A 57 9.91 -3.03 24.65
CA HIS A 57 10.67 -1.82 24.90
C HIS A 57 9.80 -0.58 25.20
N ASN A 58 8.47 -0.79 25.35
CA ASN A 58 7.48 0.28 25.56
C ASN A 58 7.55 1.39 24.47
N ALA A 59 7.96 1.03 23.26
CA ALA A 59 7.93 1.88 22.08
C ALA A 59 6.53 1.88 21.45
N LEU A 60 6.14 2.97 20.80
CA LEU A 60 4.88 3.02 20.04
C LEU A 60 5.04 2.30 18.70
N LEU A 61 3.99 1.59 18.28
CA LEU A 61 3.86 1.09 16.91
C LEU A 61 2.97 2.04 16.12
N ILE A 62 3.51 2.58 15.03
CA ILE A 62 2.82 3.49 14.12
C ILE A 62 2.68 2.80 12.76
N PHE A 63 1.45 2.60 12.29
CA PHE A 63 1.21 2.16 10.93
C PHE A 63 0.84 3.33 10.03
N ASP A 64 1.60 3.47 8.94
CA ASP A 64 1.23 4.35 7.83
C ASP A 64 0.27 3.60 6.90
N GLU A 65 -1.01 3.90 7.06
CA GLU A 65 -2.10 3.36 6.25
C GLU A 65 -2.58 4.36 5.18
N ILE A 66 -1.78 5.38 4.88
CA ILE A 66 -2.12 6.43 3.91
C ILE A 66 -2.40 5.84 2.52
N GLN A 67 -1.70 4.78 2.14
CA GLN A 67 -1.92 4.10 0.87
C GLN A 67 -2.68 2.77 1.00
N THR A 68 -2.52 2.07 2.11
CA THR A 68 -3.00 0.69 2.30
C THR A 68 -4.37 0.60 2.96
N GLY A 69 -4.75 1.62 3.72
CA GLY A 69 -6.02 1.70 4.42
C GLY A 69 -7.21 2.06 3.52
N ILE A 70 -8.32 2.36 4.17
CA ILE A 70 -9.56 2.82 3.52
C ILE A 70 -10.01 1.83 2.42
N GLY A 71 -10.02 0.53 2.77
CA GLY A 71 -10.52 -0.54 1.90
C GLY A 71 -9.53 -1.05 0.85
N ARG A 72 -8.39 -0.36 0.61
CA ARG A 72 -7.46 -0.65 -0.48
C ARG A 72 -6.93 -2.10 -0.48
N SER A 73 -6.62 -2.63 0.68
CA SER A 73 -6.15 -4.00 0.86
C SER A 73 -7.27 -5.07 0.82
N GLY A 74 -8.53 -4.65 0.69
CA GLY A 74 -9.70 -5.51 0.85
C GLY A 74 -10.14 -5.68 2.33
N ALA A 75 -9.52 -4.93 3.24
CA ALA A 75 -9.94 -4.76 4.62
C ALA A 75 -10.04 -3.27 4.92
N PHE A 76 -10.75 -2.87 5.96
CA PHE A 76 -10.89 -1.45 6.33
C PHE A 76 -9.51 -0.83 6.57
N PHE A 77 -8.69 -1.49 7.38
CA PHE A 77 -7.26 -1.23 7.52
C PHE A 77 -6.46 -2.47 7.10
N ALA A 78 -5.31 -2.27 6.47
CA ALA A 78 -4.47 -3.39 6.05
C ALA A 78 -3.99 -4.23 7.25
N TYR A 79 -3.71 -3.60 8.39
CA TYR A 79 -3.26 -4.30 9.59
C TYR A 79 -4.28 -5.30 10.15
N ASP A 80 -5.58 -5.14 9.88
CA ASP A 80 -6.63 -6.07 10.31
C ASP A 80 -6.40 -7.47 9.74
N LYS A 81 -5.84 -7.55 8.51
CA LYS A 81 -5.51 -8.83 7.85
C LYS A 81 -4.42 -9.60 8.60
N TYR A 82 -3.56 -8.90 9.33
CA TYR A 82 -2.43 -9.49 10.06
C TYR A 82 -2.72 -9.67 11.56
N GLY A 83 -3.86 -9.20 12.03
CA GLY A 83 -4.28 -9.30 13.43
C GLY A 83 -3.37 -8.50 14.39
N VAL A 84 -2.79 -7.41 13.92
CA VAL A 84 -1.87 -6.55 14.70
C VAL A 84 -2.48 -5.17 14.86
N LYS A 85 -2.64 -4.69 16.09
CA LYS A 85 -3.15 -3.33 16.37
C LYS A 85 -2.00 -2.38 16.68
N PRO A 86 -1.87 -1.26 15.95
CA PRO A 86 -0.89 -0.24 16.25
C PRO A 86 -1.36 0.69 17.39
N ASP A 87 -0.46 1.52 17.89
CA ASP A 87 -0.78 2.61 18.81
C ASP A 87 -1.24 3.87 18.06
N VAL A 88 -0.77 4.03 16.82
CA VAL A 88 -1.09 5.17 15.93
C VAL A 88 -1.29 4.66 14.50
N VAL A 89 -2.28 5.22 13.81
CA VAL A 89 -2.53 5.01 12.37
C VAL A 89 -2.57 6.36 11.67
N THR A 90 -1.86 6.51 10.56
CA THR A 90 -1.97 7.68 9.69
C THR A 90 -2.82 7.38 8.46
N LEU A 91 -3.66 8.32 8.05
CA LEU A 91 -4.64 8.19 6.97
C LEU A 91 -4.63 9.43 6.08
N ALA A 92 -4.77 9.24 4.77
CA ALA A 92 -4.98 10.31 3.80
C ALA A 92 -5.50 9.72 2.46
N LYS A 93 -5.11 10.30 1.33
CA LYS A 93 -5.40 9.84 -0.05
C LYS A 93 -6.87 9.48 -0.26
N GLY A 94 -7.24 8.20 -0.20
CA GLY A 94 -8.60 7.71 -0.39
C GLY A 94 -9.62 8.14 0.68
N LEU A 95 -9.18 8.72 1.80
CA LEU A 95 -10.00 9.00 2.97
C LEU A 95 -11.27 9.83 2.66
N ALA A 96 -11.18 10.78 1.72
CA ALA A 96 -12.34 11.61 1.34
C ALA A 96 -12.61 11.60 -0.17
N GLY A 97 -12.29 10.49 -0.87
CA GLY A 97 -12.66 10.31 -2.28
C GLY A 97 -12.12 11.35 -3.24
N GLY A 98 -11.00 11.99 -2.92
CA GLY A 98 -10.35 13.02 -3.72
C GLY A 98 -10.36 14.43 -3.09
N VAL A 99 -11.17 14.67 -2.06
CA VAL A 99 -11.10 15.93 -1.29
C VAL A 99 -9.88 15.85 -0.34
N PRO A 100 -8.98 16.86 -0.35
CA PRO A 100 -7.77 16.83 0.45
C PRO A 100 -8.06 16.81 1.96
N ILE A 101 -7.65 15.73 2.62
CA ILE A 101 -7.71 15.55 4.07
C ILE A 101 -6.66 14.51 4.49
N GLY A 102 -6.10 14.69 5.67
CA GLY A 102 -5.34 13.70 6.38
C GLY A 102 -5.85 13.55 7.81
N ALA A 103 -5.67 12.38 8.38
CA ALA A 103 -6.01 12.12 9.76
C ALA A 103 -4.98 11.18 10.40
N PHE A 104 -4.85 11.24 11.70
CA PHE A 104 -4.22 10.18 12.47
C PHE A 104 -5.17 9.74 13.59
N VAL A 105 -5.19 8.45 13.85
CA VAL A 105 -5.99 7.84 14.90
C VAL A 105 -5.04 7.24 15.92
N VAL A 106 -5.32 7.47 17.20
CA VAL A 106 -4.43 7.03 18.28
C VAL A 106 -5.22 6.28 19.34
N THR A 107 -4.53 5.40 20.08
CA THR A 107 -5.09 4.77 21.27
C THR A 107 -5.32 5.80 22.38
N ASN A 108 -6.23 5.48 23.33
CA ASN A 108 -6.46 6.33 24.50
C ASN A 108 -5.17 6.57 25.33
N LYS A 109 -4.21 5.65 25.30
CA LYS A 109 -2.92 5.82 25.96
C LYS A 109 -2.15 6.98 25.34
N VAL A 110 -2.07 7.02 24.00
CA VAL A 110 -1.35 8.07 23.25
C VAL A 110 -2.11 9.39 23.30
N ALA A 111 -3.45 9.36 23.21
CA ALA A 111 -4.29 10.56 23.25
C ALA A 111 -4.06 11.44 24.51
N LYS A 112 -3.69 10.83 25.64
CA LYS A 112 -3.40 11.56 26.88
C LYS A 112 -2.16 12.46 26.79
N ALA A 113 -1.28 12.25 25.83
CA ALA A 113 -0.09 13.08 25.64
C ALA A 113 -0.42 14.40 24.93
N PHE A 114 -1.55 14.50 24.23
CA PHE A 114 -1.95 15.71 23.51
C PHE A 114 -2.68 16.69 24.43
N GLN A 115 -2.30 17.96 24.31
CA GLN A 115 -2.92 19.06 25.06
C GLN A 115 -3.38 20.15 24.08
N ALA A 116 -4.33 20.96 24.55
CA ALA A 116 -4.79 22.11 23.76
C ALA A 116 -3.62 23.05 23.47
N GLY A 117 -3.39 23.37 22.19
CA GLY A 117 -2.31 24.23 21.73
C GLY A 117 -1.06 23.51 21.23
N ASP A 118 -0.94 22.19 21.36
CA ASP A 118 0.23 21.45 20.87
C ASP A 118 0.39 21.53 19.34
N HIS A 119 -0.70 21.55 18.62
CA HIS A 119 -0.70 21.73 17.17
C HIS A 119 -2.03 22.31 16.69
N GLY A 120 -2.03 22.80 15.46
CA GLY A 120 -3.21 23.35 14.80
C GLY A 120 -3.01 23.43 13.29
N THR A 121 -4.12 23.61 12.59
CA THR A 121 -4.13 23.75 11.13
C THR A 121 -5.30 24.64 10.72
N THR A 122 -5.11 25.50 9.73
CA THR A 122 -6.16 26.40 9.26
C THR A 122 -7.30 25.65 8.58
N PHE A 123 -6.99 24.64 7.75
CA PHE A 123 -7.98 23.94 6.94
C PHE A 123 -8.26 22.51 7.39
N GLY A 124 -7.53 21.99 8.38
CA GLY A 124 -7.73 20.62 8.89
C GLY A 124 -9.08 20.46 9.55
N GLY A 125 -9.75 19.34 9.28
CA GLY A 125 -11.06 19.03 9.84
C GLY A 125 -12.19 19.95 9.35
N ASN A 126 -12.05 20.61 8.20
CA ASN A 126 -13.13 21.45 7.67
C ASN A 126 -14.38 20.62 7.34
N PRO A 127 -15.58 21.20 7.48
CA PRO A 127 -16.84 20.45 7.34
C PRO A 127 -17.01 19.77 5.97
N LEU A 128 -16.55 20.40 4.89
CA LEU A 128 -16.67 19.83 3.53
C LEU A 128 -15.85 18.54 3.40
N ALA A 129 -14.57 18.59 3.79
CA ALA A 129 -13.71 17.41 3.72
C ALA A 129 -14.16 16.30 4.66
N CYS A 130 -14.62 16.64 5.88
CA CYS A 130 -15.16 15.67 6.82
C CYS A 130 -16.47 15.04 6.31
N ALA A 131 -17.36 15.81 5.68
CA ALA A 131 -18.59 15.26 5.09
C ALA A 131 -18.25 14.26 3.95
N ALA A 132 -17.31 14.60 3.08
CA ALA A 132 -16.85 13.69 2.03
C ALA A 132 -16.19 12.42 2.60
N ALA A 133 -15.35 12.57 3.65
CA ALA A 133 -14.73 11.44 4.32
C ALA A 133 -15.76 10.50 4.96
N ASN A 134 -16.80 11.02 5.61
CA ASN A 134 -17.85 10.20 6.20
C ASN A 134 -18.56 9.33 5.16
N VAL A 135 -18.87 9.86 3.96
CA VAL A 135 -19.46 9.07 2.86
C VAL A 135 -18.55 7.91 2.45
N VAL A 136 -17.24 8.16 2.34
CA VAL A 136 -16.26 7.11 2.00
C VAL A 136 -16.21 6.08 3.13
N LEU A 137 -16.12 6.52 4.39
CA LEU A 137 -16.05 5.62 5.55
C LEU A 137 -17.31 4.75 5.67
N ASP A 138 -18.50 5.31 5.47
CA ASP A 138 -19.76 4.56 5.47
C ASP A 138 -19.78 3.51 4.35
N THR A 139 -19.25 3.86 3.15
CA THR A 139 -19.18 2.94 2.01
C THR A 139 -18.25 1.77 2.31
N ILE A 140 -17.03 2.03 2.80
CA ILE A 140 -16.05 0.97 3.08
C ILE A 140 -16.33 0.20 4.37
N ALA A 141 -17.19 0.70 5.27
CA ALA A 141 -17.65 -0.05 6.43
C ALA A 141 -18.59 -1.20 6.04
N ASP A 142 -19.15 -1.19 4.82
CA ASP A 142 -19.93 -2.30 4.31
C ASP A 142 -19.01 -3.49 3.98
N GLU A 143 -19.19 -4.58 4.72
CA GLU A 143 -18.45 -5.82 4.48
C GLU A 143 -18.67 -6.41 3.07
N ALA A 144 -19.85 -6.18 2.45
CA ALA A 144 -20.11 -6.64 1.10
C ALA A 144 -19.21 -5.91 0.10
N PHE A 145 -19.03 -4.60 0.28
CA PHE A 145 -18.10 -3.80 -0.52
C PHE A 145 -16.65 -4.29 -0.39
N LEU A 146 -16.19 -4.53 0.84
CA LEU A 146 -14.83 -5.05 1.07
C LEU A 146 -14.64 -6.47 0.49
N ARG A 147 -15.65 -7.33 0.57
CA ARG A 147 -15.61 -8.66 -0.09
C ARG A 147 -15.48 -8.54 -1.60
N GLU A 148 -16.16 -7.57 -2.23
CA GLU A 148 -16.02 -7.35 -3.68
C GLU A 148 -14.60 -6.87 -4.03
N VAL A 149 -14.03 -5.93 -3.26
CA VAL A 149 -12.62 -5.52 -3.43
C VAL A 149 -11.66 -6.71 -3.33
N GLN A 150 -11.92 -7.64 -2.40
CA GLN A 150 -11.11 -8.87 -2.27
C GLN A 150 -11.30 -9.79 -3.48
N SER A 151 -12.55 -9.97 -3.94
CA SER A 151 -12.89 -10.83 -5.09
C SER A 151 -12.23 -10.34 -6.38
N VAL A 152 -12.39 -9.05 -6.69
CA VAL A 152 -11.78 -8.43 -7.87
C VAL A 152 -10.26 -8.41 -7.74
N GLY A 153 -9.72 -8.07 -6.56
CA GLY A 153 -8.29 -8.06 -6.31
C GLY A 153 -7.65 -9.45 -6.44
N GLY A 154 -8.33 -10.50 -5.98
CA GLY A 154 -7.90 -11.89 -6.17
C GLY A 154 -7.88 -12.28 -7.63
N TYR A 155 -8.96 -11.99 -8.37
CA TYR A 155 -9.05 -12.23 -9.81
C TYR A 155 -7.93 -11.49 -10.57
N PHE A 156 -7.71 -10.23 -10.26
CA PHE A 156 -6.65 -9.42 -10.87
C PHE A 156 -5.26 -10.00 -10.61
N LYS A 157 -4.98 -10.40 -9.37
CA LYS A 157 -3.69 -11.00 -9.02
C LYS A 157 -3.42 -12.29 -9.78
N GLU A 158 -4.42 -13.18 -9.92
CA GLU A 158 -4.29 -14.42 -10.70
C GLU A 158 -4.12 -14.12 -12.18
N SER A 159 -4.80 -13.11 -12.74
CA SER A 159 -4.62 -12.70 -14.14
C SER A 159 -3.20 -12.18 -14.40
N LEU A 160 -2.62 -11.40 -13.46
CA LEU A 160 -1.21 -10.96 -13.53
C LEU A 160 -0.24 -12.15 -13.42
N ARG A 161 -0.56 -13.16 -12.59
CA ARG A 161 0.23 -14.40 -12.52
C ARG A 161 0.20 -15.19 -13.82
N GLY A 162 -0.93 -15.21 -14.50
CA GLY A 162 -1.02 -15.78 -15.85
C GLY A 162 -0.05 -15.10 -16.83
N LEU A 163 0.12 -13.77 -16.75
CA LEU A 163 1.15 -13.08 -17.54
C LEU A 163 2.56 -13.46 -17.08
N GLN A 164 2.81 -13.61 -15.79
CA GLN A 164 4.11 -14.05 -15.26
C GLN A 164 4.47 -15.46 -15.78
N GLU A 165 3.53 -16.38 -15.80
CA GLU A 165 3.73 -17.74 -16.35
C GLU A 165 3.98 -17.72 -17.86
N LYS A 166 3.33 -16.80 -18.57
CA LYS A 166 3.52 -16.61 -20.02
C LYS A 166 4.87 -15.96 -20.37
N TYR A 167 5.35 -15.02 -19.52
CA TYR A 167 6.55 -14.23 -19.75
C TYR A 167 7.57 -14.33 -18.60
N PRO A 168 8.02 -15.53 -18.21
CA PRO A 168 8.88 -15.71 -17.01
C PRO A 168 10.27 -15.07 -17.15
N ALA A 169 10.73 -14.83 -18.39
CA ALA A 169 12.00 -14.13 -18.65
C ALA A 169 11.92 -12.60 -18.41
N HIS A 170 10.70 -12.04 -18.38
CA HIS A 170 10.47 -10.60 -18.22
C HIS A 170 9.84 -10.24 -16.89
N ILE A 171 8.97 -11.09 -16.33
CA ILE A 171 8.26 -10.85 -15.09
C ILE A 171 8.89 -11.70 -13.99
N ARG A 172 9.38 -11.04 -12.93
CA ARG A 172 10.02 -11.69 -11.78
C ARG A 172 8.99 -12.19 -10.78
N GLU A 173 8.09 -11.32 -10.36
CA GLU A 173 7.16 -11.60 -9.28
C GLU A 173 5.85 -10.80 -9.41
N VAL A 174 4.74 -11.40 -8.97
CA VAL A 174 3.46 -10.72 -8.75
C VAL A 174 3.09 -10.80 -7.28
N ARG A 175 2.91 -9.65 -6.61
CA ARG A 175 2.65 -9.54 -5.17
C ARG A 175 1.58 -8.49 -4.85
N GLY A 176 1.19 -8.41 -3.59
CA GLY A 176 0.14 -7.49 -3.13
C GLY A 176 -1.15 -8.20 -2.72
N THR A 177 -2.18 -7.43 -2.36
CA THR A 177 -3.48 -7.92 -1.89
C THR A 177 -4.57 -6.88 -2.11
N GLY A 178 -5.84 -7.33 -2.27
CA GLY A 178 -6.91 -6.42 -2.65
C GLY A 178 -6.57 -5.70 -3.96
N LEU A 179 -6.82 -4.41 -4.02
CA LEU A 179 -6.51 -3.56 -5.17
C LEU A 179 -5.24 -2.72 -4.97
N ILE A 180 -4.22 -3.29 -4.33
CA ILE A 180 -2.84 -2.81 -4.31
C ILE A 180 -1.93 -3.96 -4.72
N LEU A 181 -1.58 -4.00 -6.01
CA LEU A 181 -0.81 -5.07 -6.62
C LEU A 181 0.44 -4.52 -7.29
N GLY A 182 1.49 -5.33 -7.30
CA GLY A 182 2.74 -5.04 -7.97
C GLY A 182 3.16 -6.20 -8.87
N MET A 183 3.62 -5.88 -10.07
CA MET A 183 4.27 -6.82 -10.98
C MET A 183 5.71 -6.35 -11.19
N GLU A 184 6.66 -7.07 -10.62
CA GLU A 184 8.07 -6.74 -10.71
C GLU A 184 8.64 -7.30 -12.00
N MET A 185 9.25 -6.43 -12.78
CA MET A 185 9.94 -6.80 -14.01
C MET A 185 11.38 -7.22 -13.72
N GLN A 186 11.94 -8.06 -14.58
CA GLN A 186 13.37 -8.44 -14.49
C GLN A 186 14.28 -7.22 -14.75
N LYS A 187 13.86 -6.30 -15.61
CA LYS A 187 14.62 -5.11 -16.00
C LYS A 187 13.81 -3.84 -15.76
N SER A 188 14.49 -2.80 -15.28
CA SER A 188 13.86 -1.49 -15.04
C SER A 188 13.42 -0.83 -16.35
N GLU A 189 14.17 -1.02 -17.43
CA GLU A 189 13.86 -0.46 -18.74
C GLU A 189 12.54 -1.02 -19.27
N ASP A 190 12.28 -2.33 -19.07
CA ASP A 190 11.05 -2.99 -19.51
C ASP A 190 9.84 -2.39 -18.78
N ALA A 191 9.93 -2.17 -17.45
CA ALA A 191 8.86 -1.58 -16.65
C ALA A 191 8.48 -0.17 -17.15
N ALA A 192 9.47 0.69 -17.33
CA ALA A 192 9.25 2.05 -17.80
C ALA A 192 8.64 2.09 -19.23
N GLN A 193 9.11 1.18 -20.10
CA GLN A 193 8.60 1.08 -21.47
C GLN A 193 7.18 0.54 -21.51
N ILE A 194 6.85 -0.50 -20.73
CA ILE A 194 5.47 -1.03 -20.62
C ILE A 194 4.52 0.08 -20.14
N ALA A 195 4.89 0.82 -19.10
CA ALA A 195 4.05 1.91 -18.60
C ALA A 195 3.77 2.96 -19.69
N ARG A 196 4.76 3.29 -20.52
CA ARG A 196 4.59 4.21 -21.65
C ARG A 196 3.68 3.63 -22.74
N LEU A 197 3.90 2.37 -23.14
CA LEU A 197 3.08 1.70 -24.16
C LEU A 197 1.62 1.56 -23.71
N CYS A 198 1.39 1.24 -22.43
CA CYS A 198 0.04 1.23 -21.86
C CYS A 198 -0.64 2.60 -21.98
N LEU A 199 0.09 3.69 -21.71
CA LEU A 199 -0.43 5.05 -21.86
C LEU A 199 -0.81 5.36 -23.32
N GLU A 200 -0.01 4.92 -24.30
CA GLU A 200 -0.31 5.04 -25.73
C GLU A 200 -1.58 4.24 -26.10
N CYS A 201 -1.85 3.13 -25.40
CA CYS A 201 -3.08 2.33 -25.53
C CYS A 201 -4.26 2.87 -24.69
N GLY A 202 -4.13 4.05 -24.05
CA GLY A 202 -5.20 4.66 -23.25
C GLY A 202 -5.29 4.12 -21.81
N VAL A 203 -4.32 3.36 -21.34
CA VAL A 203 -4.27 2.77 -19.99
C VAL A 203 -3.18 3.43 -19.16
N ILE A 204 -3.55 4.02 -18.02
CA ILE A 204 -2.62 4.66 -17.09
C ILE A 204 -2.23 3.66 -16.01
N ILE A 205 -0.96 3.29 -15.99
CA ILE A 205 -0.33 2.51 -14.91
C ILE A 205 0.88 3.23 -14.37
N ASN A 206 1.29 2.88 -13.16
CA ASN A 206 2.42 3.51 -12.49
C ASN A 206 3.61 2.56 -12.42
N CYS A 207 4.80 3.07 -12.73
CA CYS A 207 6.06 2.37 -12.47
C CYS A 207 6.70 2.97 -11.21
N THR A 208 7.02 2.14 -10.22
CA THR A 208 7.63 2.53 -8.95
C THR A 208 8.81 1.62 -8.61
N ALA A 209 9.64 2.02 -7.65
CA ALA A 209 10.84 1.28 -7.23
C ALA A 209 11.77 0.87 -8.40
N GLY A 210 11.69 1.59 -9.53
CA GLY A 210 12.51 1.37 -10.71
C GLY A 210 12.01 0.28 -11.66
N ASN A 211 11.52 -0.85 -11.17
CA ASN A 211 11.14 -2.00 -12.00
C ASN A 211 9.77 -2.62 -11.64
N VAL A 212 8.96 -1.97 -10.83
CA VAL A 212 7.65 -2.49 -10.41
C VAL A 212 6.51 -1.73 -11.08
N LEU A 213 5.73 -2.39 -11.89
CA LEU A 213 4.43 -1.91 -12.34
C LEU A 213 3.44 -2.05 -11.19
N ARG A 214 2.94 -0.92 -10.69
CA ARG A 214 2.01 -0.88 -9.57
C ARG A 214 0.60 -0.58 -10.05
N PHE A 215 -0.35 -1.36 -9.55
CA PHE A 215 -1.77 -1.27 -9.89
C PHE A 215 -2.56 -0.89 -8.63
N ILE A 216 -3.16 0.30 -8.67
CA ILE A 216 -3.98 0.87 -7.60
C ILE A 216 -5.26 1.50 -8.19
N PRO A 217 -6.09 0.70 -8.90
CA PRO A 217 -7.30 1.21 -9.54
C PRO A 217 -8.31 1.71 -8.50
N PRO A 218 -9.40 2.39 -8.91
CA PRO A 218 -10.53 2.69 -8.03
C PRO A 218 -11.06 1.43 -7.33
N LEU A 219 -11.60 1.57 -6.10
CA LEU A 219 -12.11 0.40 -5.36
C LEU A 219 -13.36 -0.22 -5.98
N ILE A 220 -14.01 0.47 -6.90
CA ILE A 220 -15.16 0.00 -7.70
C ILE A 220 -14.72 -0.66 -9.02
N PHE A 221 -13.44 -0.95 -9.19
CA PHE A 221 -12.89 -1.62 -10.37
C PHE A 221 -13.52 -3.00 -10.53
N THR A 222 -13.85 -3.38 -11.77
CA THR A 222 -14.59 -4.60 -12.11
C THR A 222 -13.68 -5.64 -12.78
N LYS A 223 -14.14 -6.90 -12.83
CA LYS A 223 -13.41 -7.95 -13.54
C LYS A 223 -13.30 -7.68 -15.03
N ASN A 224 -14.29 -7.04 -15.65
CA ASN A 224 -14.21 -6.66 -17.07
C ASN A 224 -13.08 -5.65 -17.32
N GLU A 225 -12.93 -4.67 -16.44
CA GLU A 225 -11.83 -3.69 -16.53
C GLU A 225 -10.46 -4.35 -16.24
N VAL A 226 -10.42 -5.39 -15.39
CA VAL A 226 -9.23 -6.23 -15.24
C VAL A 226 -8.90 -6.91 -16.57
N ASP A 227 -9.87 -7.53 -17.24
CA ASP A 227 -9.65 -8.24 -18.50
C ASP A 227 -9.15 -7.30 -19.61
N GLU A 228 -9.71 -6.08 -19.70
CA GLU A 228 -9.24 -5.04 -20.61
C GLU A 228 -7.78 -4.65 -20.34
N LEU A 229 -7.44 -4.42 -19.06
CA LEU A 229 -6.07 -4.09 -18.65
C LEU A 229 -5.09 -5.23 -18.96
N ILE A 230 -5.47 -6.47 -18.65
CA ILE A 230 -4.63 -7.65 -18.93
C ILE A 230 -4.37 -7.82 -20.42
N HIS A 231 -5.39 -7.59 -21.26
CA HIS A 231 -5.22 -7.62 -22.72
C HIS A 231 -4.20 -6.56 -23.21
N VAL A 232 -4.28 -5.34 -22.69
CA VAL A 232 -3.32 -4.27 -23.02
C VAL A 232 -1.92 -4.62 -22.53
N LEU A 233 -1.79 -5.11 -21.28
CA LEU A 233 -0.50 -5.52 -20.72
C LEU A 233 0.14 -6.64 -21.53
N ASP A 234 -0.64 -7.66 -21.92
CA ASP A 234 -0.16 -8.77 -22.74
C ASP A 234 0.40 -8.28 -24.07
N HIS A 235 -0.30 -7.37 -24.74
CA HIS A 235 0.15 -6.76 -25.99
C HIS A 235 1.45 -5.95 -25.79
N CYS A 236 1.52 -5.11 -24.75
CA CYS A 236 2.70 -4.28 -24.47
C CYS A 236 3.94 -5.13 -24.10
N ILE A 237 3.75 -6.22 -23.35
CA ILE A 237 4.85 -7.12 -22.98
C ILE A 237 5.36 -7.87 -24.21
N LEU A 238 4.44 -8.36 -25.07
CA LEU A 238 4.82 -9.05 -26.32
C LEU A 238 5.64 -8.14 -27.24
N ASP A 239 5.26 -6.86 -27.39
CA ASP A 239 6.01 -5.87 -28.19
C ASP A 239 7.45 -5.68 -27.68
N ILE A 240 7.68 -5.76 -26.37
CA ILE A 240 9.02 -5.71 -25.79
C ILE A 240 9.81 -6.99 -26.05
N CYS A 241 9.15 -8.16 -25.94
CA CYS A 241 9.79 -9.44 -26.25
C CYS A 241 10.30 -9.49 -27.69
N ASP A 242 9.49 -9.01 -28.64
CA ASP A 242 9.83 -9.02 -30.06
C ASP A 242 10.98 -8.07 -30.41
N ARG A 243 11.08 -6.92 -29.72
CA ARG A 243 12.15 -5.95 -29.89
C ARG A 243 13.48 -6.39 -29.26
N GLY A 244 13.42 -7.19 -28.19
CA GLY A 244 14.61 -7.70 -27.48
C GLY A 244 15.29 -8.88 -28.18
N GLY A 245 14.73 -9.41 -29.25
CA GLY A 245 15.25 -10.54 -30.05
C GLY A 245 16.05 -10.14 -31.30
N LEU A 246 16.40 -8.86 -31.49
CA LEU A 246 17.20 -8.34 -32.60
C LEU A 246 18.63 -8.05 -32.18
#